data_c4cc33be6d55dc475ca4e34b4d32dada
#
_entry.id   c4cc33be6d55dc475ca4e34b4d32dada
#
_cell.length_a   1.000
_cell.length_b   1.000
_cell.length_c   1.000
_cell.angle_alpha   90.00
_cell.angle_beta   90.00
_cell.angle_gamma   90.00
#
_symmetry.space_group_name_H-M   'P 1'
#
loop_
_entity.id
_entity.type
_entity.pdbx_description
1 polymer ?
#
loop_
_entity_poly.entity_id
_entity_poly.type
_entity_poly.pdbx_seq_one_letter_code
_entity_poly.pdbx_strand_id
1 'polypeptide(L)'
;MKKWVIKSGIQRKYLRYIMGLLLLAILLSSIGVWIYVRQSLTTEVTDKYEFLNEKMGLALDTLSKEADEGTAECITYDQVQESLKKASFADVEKNSLQKYFAYMNLDHVAEYCYVDNKNNVYARSYSHIDYEDFSDSHLEDYMGDSYAKTQWFWAKDTLFGTEKEALFIGRYVHSMEYASKPGLLLIKMNDGFLETILGKDRSMTDEVQIGILDKKGNLCAAWCPKGTKISDAVKQEVYKISAQETSGILAKSRRVSGGVCSIYKESSSEMTVFTVVPSSVMTQGTMRVLTVLIGIYLFVAVVAVVISIYFSKRFTSPIREISEEMTQFDGND
;
A
#
# COMPACT_ATOMS: atom_id res chain seq x y z
N MET A 1 36.71 -51.34 0.29
CA MET A 1 36.13 -50.41 1.28
C MET A 1 36.64 -50.73 2.68
N LYS A 2 37.62 -49.96 3.21
CA LYS A 2 38.12 -50.20 4.59
C LYS A 2 37.04 -49.69 5.57
N LYS A 3 36.51 -50.61 6.40
CA LYS A 3 35.56 -50.28 7.47
C LYS A 3 36.17 -49.26 8.43
N TRP A 4 35.61 -48.09 8.48
CA TRP A 4 35.99 -47.00 9.38
C TRP A 4 35.42 -47.31 10.78
N VAL A 5 36.12 -48.12 11.57
CA VAL A 5 35.67 -48.43 12.94
C VAL A 5 36.50 -47.61 13.92
N ILE A 6 35.89 -46.71 14.66
CA ILE A 6 36.48 -45.98 15.78
C ILE A 6 36.54 -46.97 16.95
N LYS A 7 37.78 -47.46 17.25
CA LYS A 7 37.97 -48.61 18.16
C LYS A 7 38.19 -48.26 19.64
N SER A 8 38.48 -47.00 20.03
CA SER A 8 38.76 -46.69 21.44
C SER A 8 37.65 -45.89 22.12
N GLY A 9 37.34 -46.18 23.41
CA GLY A 9 36.33 -45.48 24.20
C GLY A 9 36.63 -44.00 24.42
N ILE A 10 37.92 -43.62 24.49
CA ILE A 10 38.41 -42.25 24.67
C ILE A 10 38.16 -41.41 23.41
N GLN A 11 38.49 -41.95 22.23
CA GLN A 11 38.25 -41.28 20.96
C GLN A 11 36.75 -40.98 20.73
N ARG A 12 35.89 -41.92 21.11
CA ARG A 12 34.40 -41.72 21.01
C ARG A 12 33.91 -40.68 21.99
N LYS A 13 34.51 -40.55 23.18
CA LYS A 13 34.15 -39.50 24.15
C LYS A 13 34.55 -38.11 23.63
N TYR A 14 35.80 -37.91 23.19
CA TYR A 14 36.27 -36.67 22.63
C TYR A 14 35.49 -36.25 21.38
N LEU A 15 35.24 -37.16 20.47
CA LEU A 15 34.44 -36.89 19.27
C LEU A 15 33.04 -36.41 19.66
N ARG A 16 32.40 -37.04 20.66
CA ARG A 16 31.07 -36.65 21.15
C ARG A 16 31.07 -35.23 21.76
N TYR A 17 32.10 -34.87 22.55
CA TYR A 17 32.20 -33.56 23.15
C TYR A 17 32.41 -32.48 22.07
N ILE A 18 33.33 -32.69 21.13
CA ILE A 18 33.58 -31.74 20.03
C ILE A 18 32.33 -31.60 19.16
N MET A 19 31.66 -32.70 18.80
CA MET A 19 30.44 -32.66 18.04
C MET A 19 29.30 -31.95 18.79
N GLY A 20 29.19 -32.19 20.09
CA GLY A 20 28.18 -31.51 20.95
C GLY A 20 28.42 -30.01 21.01
N LEU A 21 29.68 -29.57 21.21
CA LEU A 21 30.02 -28.16 21.27
C LEU A 21 29.81 -27.46 19.92
N LEU A 22 30.12 -28.14 18.83
CA LEU A 22 29.93 -27.65 17.47
C LEU A 22 28.46 -27.54 17.10
N LEU A 23 27.66 -28.53 17.47
CA LEU A 23 26.20 -28.47 17.30
C LEU A 23 25.58 -27.32 18.11
N LEU A 24 26.04 -27.12 19.34
CA LEU A 24 25.59 -26.01 20.19
C LEU A 24 25.95 -24.67 19.54
N ALA A 25 27.17 -24.49 19.06
CA ALA A 25 27.62 -23.27 18.38
C ALA A 25 26.80 -22.97 17.11
N ILE A 26 26.55 -24.01 16.28
CA ILE A 26 25.69 -23.90 15.09
C ILE A 26 24.25 -23.49 15.49
N LEU A 27 23.71 -24.09 16.53
CA LEU A 27 22.35 -23.81 16.98
C LEU A 27 22.22 -22.37 17.48
N LEU A 28 23.15 -21.90 18.32
CA LEU A 28 23.17 -20.52 18.81
C LEU A 28 23.35 -19.51 17.68
N SER A 29 24.26 -19.77 16.76
CA SER A 29 24.50 -18.94 15.58
C SER A 29 23.23 -18.89 14.69
N SER A 30 22.58 -20.04 14.46
CA SER A 30 21.35 -20.12 13.65
C SER A 30 20.23 -19.30 14.25
N ILE A 31 20.03 -19.34 15.56
CA ILE A 31 19.01 -18.54 16.25
C ILE A 31 19.33 -17.04 16.10
N GLY A 32 20.57 -16.63 16.33
CA GLY A 32 20.96 -15.22 16.20
C GLY A 32 20.76 -14.68 14.78
N VAL A 33 21.19 -15.42 13.78
CA VAL A 33 21.01 -15.03 12.38
C VAL A 33 19.53 -15.03 11.99
N TRP A 34 18.75 -16.01 12.45
CA TRP A 34 17.31 -16.04 12.16
C TRP A 34 16.58 -14.80 12.71
N ILE A 35 16.88 -14.41 13.96
CA ILE A 35 16.30 -13.20 14.56
C ILE A 35 16.69 -11.96 13.75
N TYR A 36 17.97 -11.80 13.45
CA TYR A 36 18.50 -10.67 12.69
C TYR A 36 17.89 -10.57 11.30
N VAL A 37 17.90 -11.67 10.53
CA VAL A 37 17.33 -11.71 9.17
C VAL A 37 15.85 -11.42 9.17
N ARG A 38 15.09 -12.01 10.10
CA ARG A 38 13.67 -11.75 10.22
C ARG A 38 13.40 -10.28 10.49
N GLN A 39 14.13 -9.66 11.40
CA GLN A 39 13.95 -8.25 11.74
C GLN A 39 14.35 -7.34 10.58
N SER A 40 15.52 -7.57 9.97
CA SER A 40 16.04 -6.78 8.85
C SER A 40 15.12 -6.83 7.63
N LEU A 41 14.71 -8.03 7.20
CA LEU A 41 13.80 -8.18 6.06
C LEU A 41 12.40 -7.59 6.32
N THR A 42 11.90 -7.74 7.55
CA THR A 42 10.60 -7.13 7.90
C THR A 42 10.69 -5.61 7.80
N THR A 43 11.74 -5.01 8.33
CA THR A 43 11.94 -3.56 8.25
C THR A 43 12.09 -3.10 6.79
N GLU A 44 12.95 -3.75 6.00
CA GLU A 44 13.17 -3.40 4.59
C GLU A 44 11.89 -3.48 3.76
N VAL A 45 11.11 -4.55 3.94
CA VAL A 45 9.81 -4.71 3.26
C VAL A 45 8.83 -3.63 3.71
N THR A 46 8.77 -3.34 5.00
CA THR A 46 7.89 -2.30 5.55
C THR A 46 8.26 -0.93 5.00
N ASP A 47 9.54 -0.55 5.05
CA ASP A 47 10.03 0.75 4.57
C ASP A 47 9.76 0.94 3.06
N LYS A 48 9.95 -0.13 2.27
CA LYS A 48 9.65 -0.11 0.84
C LYS A 48 8.19 0.23 0.55
N TYR A 49 7.26 -0.39 1.28
CA TYR A 49 5.84 -0.18 1.04
C TYR A 49 5.29 1.06 1.75
N GLU A 50 5.91 1.52 2.83
CA GLU A 50 5.65 2.84 3.39
C GLU A 50 6.01 3.93 2.39
N PHE A 51 7.19 3.85 1.77
CA PHE A 51 7.61 4.77 0.72
C PHE A 51 6.65 4.76 -0.50
N LEU A 52 6.21 3.56 -0.93
CA LEU A 52 5.23 3.46 -2.01
C LEU A 52 3.91 4.16 -1.63
N ASN A 53 3.43 3.93 -0.43
CA ASN A 53 2.19 4.52 0.07
C ASN A 53 2.28 6.05 0.22
N GLU A 54 3.42 6.55 0.70
CA GLU A 54 3.70 7.99 0.77
C GLU A 54 3.69 8.62 -0.63
N LYS A 55 4.36 8.00 -1.60
CA LYS A 55 4.37 8.46 -2.99
C LYS A 55 2.98 8.55 -3.59
N MET A 56 2.15 7.53 -3.36
CA MET A 56 0.76 7.52 -3.82
C MET A 56 -0.08 8.59 -3.10
N GLY A 57 0.14 8.76 -1.80
CA GLY A 57 -0.51 9.81 -1.00
C GLY A 57 -0.18 11.21 -1.51
N LEU A 58 1.09 11.50 -1.78
CA LEU A 58 1.53 12.78 -2.35
C LEU A 58 0.97 13.01 -3.77
N ALA A 59 0.83 11.95 -4.58
CA ALA A 59 0.17 12.07 -5.87
C ALA A 59 -1.31 12.45 -5.72
N LEU A 60 -1.99 11.85 -4.74
CA LEU A 60 -3.37 12.19 -4.41
C LEU A 60 -3.50 13.63 -3.88
N ASP A 61 -2.60 14.08 -3.01
CA ASP A 61 -2.54 15.46 -2.53
C ASP A 61 -2.39 16.46 -3.69
N THR A 62 -1.51 16.15 -4.65
CA THR A 62 -1.31 16.98 -5.84
C THR A 62 -2.58 17.08 -6.67
N LEU A 63 -3.21 15.96 -6.96
CA LEU A 63 -4.46 15.92 -7.74
C LEU A 63 -5.63 16.60 -7.01
N SER A 64 -5.72 16.43 -5.69
CA SER A 64 -6.71 17.14 -4.87
C SER A 64 -6.51 18.66 -4.92
N LYS A 65 -5.28 19.11 -4.86
CA LYS A 65 -4.94 20.52 -4.95
C LYS A 65 -5.23 21.11 -6.33
N GLU A 66 -4.85 20.41 -7.39
CA GLU A 66 -5.16 20.80 -8.78
C GLU A 66 -6.68 20.89 -9.00
N ALA A 67 -7.45 19.94 -8.46
CA ALA A 67 -8.90 19.97 -8.53
C ALA A 67 -9.51 21.14 -7.74
N ASP A 68 -8.96 21.46 -6.57
CA ASP A 68 -9.42 22.59 -5.76
C ASP A 68 -9.10 23.92 -6.44
N GLU A 69 -7.89 24.09 -6.99
CA GLU A 69 -7.47 25.28 -7.74
C GLU A 69 -8.30 25.45 -9.03
N GLY A 70 -8.41 24.41 -9.86
CA GLY A 70 -9.16 24.47 -11.12
C GLY A 70 -10.65 24.71 -10.94
N THR A 71 -11.27 24.13 -9.89
CA THR A 71 -12.67 24.42 -9.59
C THR A 71 -12.87 25.78 -8.94
N ALA A 72 -11.85 26.33 -8.23
CA ALA A 72 -11.89 27.69 -7.67
C ALA A 72 -11.91 28.75 -8.77
N GLU A 73 -11.20 28.53 -9.87
CA GLU A 73 -11.21 29.43 -11.02
C GLU A 73 -12.63 29.62 -11.58
N CYS A 74 -13.47 28.58 -11.53
CA CYS A 74 -14.85 28.68 -11.96
C CYS A 74 -15.65 29.74 -11.21
N ILE A 75 -15.34 29.98 -9.93
CA ILE A 75 -16.06 30.98 -9.12
C ILE A 75 -15.82 32.38 -9.64
N THR A 76 -14.64 32.66 -10.13
CA THR A 76 -14.23 34.01 -10.59
C THR A 76 -14.53 34.26 -12.08
N TYR A 77 -14.94 33.22 -12.81
CA TYR A 77 -15.20 33.33 -14.24
C TYR A 77 -16.48 34.14 -14.50
N ASP A 78 -16.36 35.23 -15.30
CA ASP A 78 -17.44 36.17 -15.52
C ASP A 78 -18.75 35.53 -15.96
N GLN A 79 -18.69 34.58 -16.89
CA GLN A 79 -19.90 33.93 -17.40
C GLN A 79 -20.58 33.02 -16.34
N VAL A 80 -19.80 32.41 -15.45
CA VAL A 80 -20.37 31.67 -14.31
C VAL A 80 -21.05 32.65 -13.35
N GLN A 81 -20.43 33.78 -13.04
CA GLN A 81 -21.02 34.84 -12.21
C GLN A 81 -22.28 35.43 -12.86
N GLU A 82 -22.26 35.67 -14.18
CA GLU A 82 -23.43 36.10 -14.93
C GLU A 82 -24.57 35.08 -14.89
N SER A 83 -24.29 33.79 -14.92
CA SER A 83 -25.31 32.73 -14.79
C SER A 83 -26.04 32.80 -13.45
N LEU A 84 -25.36 33.22 -12.38
CA LEU A 84 -25.97 33.41 -11.06
C LEU A 84 -26.84 34.68 -10.98
N LYS A 85 -26.57 35.68 -11.83
CA LYS A 85 -27.31 36.95 -11.86
C LYS A 85 -28.53 36.92 -12.77
N LYS A 86 -28.36 36.49 -14.02
CA LYS A 86 -29.40 36.52 -15.06
C LYS A 86 -30.45 35.43 -14.85
N ALA A 87 -31.69 35.72 -15.13
CA ALA A 87 -32.79 34.74 -15.02
C ALA A 87 -32.67 33.60 -16.04
N SER A 88 -32.13 33.89 -17.22
CA SER A 88 -31.85 32.91 -18.27
C SER A 88 -30.73 33.41 -19.18
N PHE A 89 -30.01 32.50 -19.78
CA PHE A 89 -29.00 32.79 -20.80
C PHE A 89 -29.58 32.62 -22.19
N ALA A 90 -29.09 33.44 -23.13
CA ALA A 90 -29.28 33.18 -24.54
C ALA A 90 -28.41 31.96 -24.96
N ASP A 91 -28.76 31.31 -26.08
CA ASP A 91 -28.08 30.10 -26.52
C ASP A 91 -26.56 30.34 -26.75
N VAL A 92 -26.17 31.52 -27.18
CA VAL A 92 -24.76 31.89 -27.34
C VAL A 92 -24.02 31.89 -25.98
N GLU A 93 -24.65 32.40 -24.93
CA GLU A 93 -24.10 32.47 -23.57
C GLU A 93 -24.01 31.05 -22.96
N LYS A 94 -25.07 30.23 -23.16
CA LYS A 94 -25.06 28.81 -22.74
C LYS A 94 -23.93 28.06 -23.41
N ASN A 95 -23.77 28.17 -24.71
CA ASN A 95 -22.71 27.52 -25.46
C ASN A 95 -21.31 27.98 -25.02
N SER A 96 -21.17 29.28 -24.68
CA SER A 96 -19.90 29.80 -24.19
C SER A 96 -19.55 29.22 -22.82
N LEU A 97 -20.52 29.12 -21.92
CA LEU A 97 -20.34 28.53 -20.59
C LEU A 97 -20.05 27.01 -20.68
N GLN A 98 -20.72 26.27 -21.55
CA GLN A 98 -20.45 24.87 -21.81
C GLN A 98 -19.02 24.65 -22.35
N LYS A 99 -18.58 25.52 -23.27
CA LYS A 99 -17.19 25.48 -23.78
C LYS A 99 -16.18 25.75 -22.66
N TYR A 100 -16.44 26.73 -21.80
CA TYR A 100 -15.56 27.00 -20.66
C TYR A 100 -15.35 25.73 -19.81
N PHE A 101 -16.42 25.06 -19.39
CA PHE A 101 -16.29 23.83 -18.62
C PHE A 101 -15.62 22.68 -19.38
N ALA A 102 -15.85 22.58 -20.69
CA ALA A 102 -15.21 21.56 -21.53
C ALA A 102 -13.68 21.75 -21.67
N TYR A 103 -13.21 22.99 -21.55
CA TYR A 103 -11.78 23.34 -21.62
C TYR A 103 -11.17 23.65 -20.25
N MET A 104 -11.91 23.42 -19.18
CA MET A 104 -11.38 23.57 -17.84
C MET A 104 -10.12 22.70 -17.68
N ASN A 105 -9.03 23.33 -17.23
CA ASN A 105 -7.73 22.67 -17.10
C ASN A 105 -7.68 21.75 -15.87
N LEU A 106 -8.45 20.69 -15.93
CA LEU A 106 -8.46 19.61 -14.95
C LEU A 106 -8.15 18.31 -15.64
N ASP A 107 -7.09 17.66 -15.21
CA ASP A 107 -6.75 16.33 -15.68
C ASP A 107 -7.76 15.29 -15.17
N HIS A 108 -7.95 14.25 -15.95
CA HIS A 108 -8.78 13.11 -15.59
C HIS A 108 -10.29 13.37 -15.45
N VAL A 109 -10.82 14.46 -16.01
CA VAL A 109 -12.27 14.70 -16.06
C VAL A 109 -12.90 13.85 -17.15
N ALA A 110 -13.91 13.06 -16.80
CA ALA A 110 -14.75 12.34 -17.75
C ALA A 110 -15.95 13.20 -18.20
N GLU A 111 -16.70 13.71 -17.22
CA GLU A 111 -17.90 14.47 -17.45
C GLU A 111 -18.02 15.60 -16.41
N TYR A 112 -18.78 16.63 -16.74
CA TYR A 112 -19.13 17.70 -15.81
C TYR A 112 -20.61 18.08 -15.95
N CYS A 113 -21.16 18.61 -14.87
CA CYS A 113 -22.49 19.18 -14.81
C CYS A 113 -22.44 20.41 -13.87
N TYR A 114 -22.78 21.57 -14.38
CA TYR A 114 -22.96 22.78 -13.58
C TYR A 114 -24.44 23.13 -13.53
N VAL A 115 -24.97 23.34 -12.34
CA VAL A 115 -26.33 23.77 -12.08
C VAL A 115 -26.28 25.15 -11.43
N ASP A 116 -26.91 26.14 -12.04
CA ASP A 116 -26.98 27.48 -11.46
C ASP A 116 -28.02 27.60 -10.33
N ASN A 117 -28.08 28.73 -9.68
CA ASN A 117 -29.02 28.99 -8.59
C ASN A 117 -30.49 29.12 -9.01
N LYS A 118 -30.77 28.95 -10.29
CA LYS A 118 -32.14 28.99 -10.90
C LYS A 118 -32.50 27.64 -11.54
N ASN A 119 -31.68 26.63 -11.26
CA ASN A 119 -31.86 25.27 -11.77
C ASN A 119 -31.64 25.12 -13.29
N ASN A 120 -30.91 26.06 -13.93
CA ASN A 120 -30.45 25.82 -15.29
C ASN A 120 -29.23 24.89 -15.25
N VAL A 121 -29.20 23.90 -16.14
CA VAL A 121 -28.18 22.89 -16.23
C VAL A 121 -27.28 23.13 -17.43
N TYR A 122 -25.97 23.03 -17.20
CA TYR A 122 -24.90 23.16 -18.20
C TYR A 122 -24.01 21.94 -18.11
N ALA A 123 -24.25 20.98 -18.98
CA ALA A 123 -23.49 19.72 -19.03
C ALA A 123 -22.76 19.57 -20.36
N ARG A 124 -21.87 18.60 -20.44
CA ARG A 124 -21.17 18.29 -21.69
C ARG A 124 -22.12 17.81 -22.77
N SER A 125 -21.86 18.21 -23.99
CA SER A 125 -22.75 18.19 -25.16
C SER A 125 -23.35 16.86 -25.58
N TYR A 126 -22.95 15.72 -25.01
CA TYR A 126 -23.39 14.39 -25.44
C TYR A 126 -24.60 13.85 -24.64
N SER A 127 -24.91 14.45 -23.51
CA SER A 127 -26.04 14.06 -22.66
C SER A 127 -26.96 15.26 -22.52
N HIS A 128 -28.19 15.12 -22.97
CA HIS A 128 -29.21 16.13 -22.69
C HIS A 128 -29.66 15.91 -21.25
N ILE A 129 -28.93 16.50 -20.32
CA ILE A 129 -29.23 16.47 -18.88
C ILE A 129 -30.03 17.71 -18.56
N ASP A 130 -31.20 17.54 -18.01
CA ASP A 130 -32.01 18.63 -17.47
C ASP A 130 -31.97 18.65 -15.92
N TYR A 131 -32.72 19.55 -15.33
CA TYR A 131 -32.72 19.67 -13.87
C TYR A 131 -33.46 18.52 -13.18
N GLU A 132 -34.42 17.87 -13.83
CA GLU A 132 -35.13 16.70 -13.31
C GLU A 132 -34.12 15.51 -13.23
N ASP A 133 -33.35 15.25 -14.30
CA ASP A 133 -32.30 14.25 -14.30
C ASP A 133 -31.27 14.49 -13.19
N PHE A 134 -30.85 15.77 -13.00
CA PHE A 134 -29.92 16.13 -11.94
C PHE A 134 -30.51 15.87 -10.56
N SER A 135 -31.76 16.31 -10.32
CA SER A 135 -32.47 16.11 -9.04
C SER A 135 -32.64 14.63 -8.71
N ASP A 136 -33.03 13.83 -9.70
CA ASP A 136 -33.27 12.39 -9.54
C ASP A 136 -31.97 11.60 -9.33
N SER A 137 -30.84 12.17 -9.70
CA SER A 137 -29.52 11.54 -9.45
C SER A 137 -29.15 11.45 -7.99
N HIS A 138 -29.72 12.31 -7.13
CA HIS A 138 -29.40 12.43 -5.70
C HIS A 138 -27.89 12.65 -5.40
N LEU A 139 -27.11 13.11 -6.38
CA LEU A 139 -25.67 13.35 -6.18
C LEU A 139 -25.41 14.55 -5.27
N GLU A 140 -26.32 15.52 -5.22
CA GLU A 140 -26.24 16.65 -4.29
C GLU A 140 -26.28 16.18 -2.82
N ASP A 141 -26.95 15.08 -2.50
CA ASP A 141 -27.08 14.54 -1.13
C ASP A 141 -25.72 14.08 -0.54
N TYR A 142 -24.72 13.85 -1.39
CA TYR A 142 -23.37 13.54 -0.97
C TYR A 142 -22.56 14.76 -0.57
N MET A 143 -23.01 15.95 -0.97
CA MET A 143 -22.38 17.21 -0.61
C MET A 143 -22.66 17.55 0.85
N GLY A 144 -21.63 17.88 1.59
CA GLY A 144 -21.77 18.35 2.97
C GLY A 144 -21.94 19.88 3.02
N ASP A 145 -22.02 20.42 4.22
CA ASP A 145 -22.20 21.86 4.48
C ASP A 145 -20.98 22.73 4.19
N SER A 146 -19.92 22.17 3.66
CA SER A 146 -18.70 22.93 3.34
C SER A 146 -18.81 23.63 1.99
N TYR A 147 -19.12 24.90 2.02
CA TYR A 147 -19.28 25.72 0.82
C TYR A 147 -17.98 26.26 0.21
N ALA A 148 -16.86 26.20 0.94
CA ALA A 148 -15.62 26.88 0.54
C ALA A 148 -14.64 26.00 -0.25
N LYS A 149 -14.76 24.69 -0.15
CA LYS A 149 -13.81 23.71 -0.70
C LYS A 149 -14.47 22.72 -1.61
N THR A 150 -13.68 22.09 -2.45
CA THR A 150 -14.07 20.89 -3.19
C THR A 150 -14.40 19.77 -2.22
N GLN A 151 -15.43 19.00 -2.58
CA GLN A 151 -15.84 17.83 -1.83
C GLN A 151 -15.71 16.61 -2.74
N TRP A 152 -15.01 15.59 -2.25
CA TRP A 152 -14.78 14.36 -2.96
C TRP A 152 -15.69 13.29 -2.39
N PHE A 153 -16.38 12.57 -3.26
CA PHE A 153 -17.26 11.49 -2.83
C PHE A 153 -17.35 10.39 -3.88
N TRP A 154 -17.63 9.20 -3.41
CA TRP A 154 -17.83 8.00 -4.21
C TRP A 154 -19.32 7.71 -4.26
N ALA A 155 -19.88 7.63 -5.45
CA ALA A 155 -21.29 7.40 -5.64
C ALA A 155 -21.58 6.63 -6.93
N LYS A 156 -22.77 6.03 -6.99
CA LYS A 156 -23.26 5.44 -8.23
C LYS A 156 -23.57 6.57 -9.23
N ASP A 157 -23.03 6.44 -10.43
CA ASP A 157 -23.29 7.40 -11.51
C ASP A 157 -24.67 7.16 -12.14
N THR A 158 -25.64 7.85 -11.61
CA THR A 158 -27.00 7.87 -12.13
C THR A 158 -27.25 9.03 -13.10
N LEU A 159 -26.37 10.05 -13.08
CA LEU A 159 -26.52 11.27 -13.88
C LEU A 159 -25.98 11.14 -15.30
N PHE A 160 -24.79 10.54 -15.47
CA PHE A 160 -24.12 10.42 -16.78
C PHE A 160 -24.35 9.06 -17.46
N GLY A 161 -25.25 8.24 -16.92
CA GLY A 161 -25.78 7.04 -17.56
C GLY A 161 -24.86 5.82 -17.55
N THR A 162 -23.77 5.79 -16.77
CA THR A 162 -22.92 4.60 -16.68
C THR A 162 -23.42 3.57 -15.66
N GLU A 163 -24.26 3.98 -14.73
CA GLU A 163 -24.77 3.17 -13.60
C GLU A 163 -23.70 2.46 -12.77
N LYS A 164 -22.43 2.81 -12.96
CA LYS A 164 -21.31 2.31 -12.19
C LYS A 164 -20.98 3.26 -11.06
N GLU A 165 -20.29 2.75 -10.07
CA GLU A 165 -19.68 3.61 -9.06
C GLU A 165 -18.54 4.41 -9.67
N ALA A 166 -18.48 5.70 -9.36
CA ALA A 166 -17.48 6.63 -9.85
C ALA A 166 -17.07 7.63 -8.77
N LEU A 167 -15.91 8.23 -8.96
CA LEU A 167 -15.42 9.31 -8.12
C LEU A 167 -15.92 10.64 -8.66
N PHE A 168 -16.53 11.40 -7.77
CA PHE A 168 -17.05 12.74 -8.06
C PHE A 168 -16.35 13.80 -7.25
N ILE A 169 -16.24 14.97 -7.84
CA ILE A 169 -15.83 16.22 -7.19
C ILE A 169 -17.01 17.17 -7.28
N GLY A 170 -17.43 17.69 -6.15
CA GLY A 170 -18.46 18.72 -6.09
C GLY A 170 -17.93 20.02 -5.49
N ARG A 171 -18.38 21.15 -6.00
CA ARG A 171 -18.09 22.47 -5.45
C ARG A 171 -19.29 23.39 -5.57
N TYR A 172 -19.66 24.03 -4.46
CA TYR A 172 -20.66 25.10 -4.49
C TYR A 172 -20.05 26.39 -5.06
N VAL A 173 -20.79 27.02 -5.98
CA VAL A 173 -20.40 28.24 -6.67
C VAL A 173 -21.27 29.40 -6.18
N HIS A 174 -20.67 30.29 -5.41
CA HIS A 174 -21.36 31.46 -4.86
C HIS A 174 -21.22 32.69 -5.75
N SER A 175 -22.26 33.54 -5.73
CA SER A 175 -22.14 34.89 -6.29
C SER A 175 -21.13 35.70 -5.48
N MET A 176 -20.25 36.40 -6.16
CA MET A 176 -19.28 37.32 -5.53
C MET A 176 -19.88 38.64 -5.10
N GLU A 177 -21.06 39.00 -5.60
CA GLU A 177 -21.66 40.35 -5.40
C GLU A 177 -22.80 40.32 -4.38
N TYR A 178 -23.52 39.25 -4.24
CA TYR A 178 -24.65 39.19 -3.33
C TYR A 178 -24.90 37.79 -2.77
N ALA A 179 -25.55 37.73 -1.61
CA ALA A 179 -25.97 36.47 -1.02
C ALA A 179 -27.14 35.87 -1.81
N SER A 180 -26.92 34.73 -2.43
CA SER A 180 -27.93 33.95 -3.15
C SER A 180 -27.74 32.48 -2.87
N LYS A 181 -28.74 31.65 -3.26
CA LYS A 181 -28.52 30.20 -3.34
C LYS A 181 -27.33 29.94 -4.22
N PRO A 182 -26.36 29.12 -3.82
CA PRO A 182 -25.21 28.79 -4.67
C PRO A 182 -25.65 27.97 -5.89
N GLY A 183 -24.86 28.03 -6.96
CA GLY A 183 -24.84 27.00 -7.97
C GLY A 183 -24.03 25.80 -7.48
N LEU A 184 -24.07 24.70 -8.21
CA LEU A 184 -23.31 23.47 -7.92
C LEU A 184 -22.57 23.00 -9.17
N LEU A 185 -21.26 22.88 -9.07
CA LEU A 185 -20.43 22.22 -10.07
C LEU A 185 -20.15 20.79 -9.61
N LEU A 186 -20.55 19.83 -10.44
CA LEU A 186 -20.21 18.41 -10.29
C LEU A 186 -19.27 17.98 -11.42
N ILE A 187 -18.22 17.28 -11.08
CA ILE A 187 -17.25 16.73 -12.00
C ILE A 187 -17.12 15.24 -11.72
N LYS A 188 -17.29 14.43 -12.74
CA LYS A 188 -17.02 13.00 -12.70
C LYS A 188 -15.60 12.75 -13.16
N MET A 189 -14.81 12.05 -12.37
CA MET A 189 -13.47 11.64 -12.73
C MET A 189 -13.49 10.40 -13.61
N ASN A 190 -12.53 10.27 -14.51
CA ASN A 190 -12.37 9.05 -15.31
C ASN A 190 -11.63 7.95 -14.53
N ASP A 191 -11.75 6.71 -14.99
CA ASP A 191 -11.12 5.55 -14.35
C ASP A 191 -9.58 5.63 -14.36
N GLY A 192 -8.99 6.38 -15.30
CA GLY A 192 -7.55 6.59 -15.41
C GLY A 192 -6.94 7.44 -14.27
N PHE A 193 -7.76 8.18 -13.53
CA PHE A 193 -7.34 8.91 -12.34
C PHE A 193 -6.64 7.99 -11.31
N LEU A 194 -7.23 6.86 -11.04
CA LEU A 194 -6.71 5.90 -10.06
C LEU A 194 -5.43 5.21 -10.55
N GLU A 195 -5.33 4.93 -11.85
CA GLU A 195 -4.10 4.38 -12.45
C GLU A 195 -2.93 5.36 -12.35
N THR A 196 -3.20 6.66 -12.38
CA THR A 196 -2.19 7.70 -12.22
C THR A 196 -1.64 7.73 -10.80
N ILE A 197 -2.50 7.60 -9.79
CA ILE A 197 -2.08 7.52 -8.38
C ILE A 197 -1.26 6.26 -8.11
N LEU A 198 -1.73 5.11 -8.61
CA LEU A 198 -1.06 3.82 -8.43
C LEU A 198 0.28 3.74 -9.17
N GLY A 199 0.47 4.60 -10.18
CA GLY A 199 1.67 4.66 -11.01
C GLY A 199 1.79 3.52 -12.00
N LYS A 200 2.76 3.67 -12.93
CA LYS A 200 3.02 2.68 -13.99
C LYS A 200 3.90 1.51 -13.52
N ASP A 201 4.49 1.61 -12.34
CA ASP A 201 5.44 0.60 -11.85
C ASP A 201 4.72 -0.57 -11.17
N ARG A 202 4.11 -1.40 -12.01
CA ARG A 202 3.34 -2.59 -11.60
C ARG A 202 4.20 -3.65 -10.90
N SER A 203 5.51 -3.62 -11.08
CA SER A 203 6.40 -4.64 -10.50
C SER A 203 6.45 -4.59 -8.96
N MET A 204 6.18 -3.43 -8.37
CA MET A 204 6.13 -3.25 -6.92
C MET A 204 4.76 -3.61 -6.31
N THR A 205 3.71 -3.68 -7.12
CA THR A 205 2.33 -3.80 -6.64
C THR A 205 1.77 -5.22 -6.72
N ASP A 206 2.41 -6.13 -7.48
CA ASP A 206 1.89 -7.48 -7.72
C ASP A 206 1.83 -8.38 -6.47
N GLU A 207 2.48 -7.98 -5.38
CA GLU A 207 2.56 -8.75 -4.14
C GLU A 207 1.70 -8.19 -3.00
N VAL A 208 1.17 -6.97 -3.14
CA VAL A 208 0.48 -6.25 -2.08
C VAL A 208 -0.93 -5.83 -2.49
N GLN A 209 -1.77 -5.57 -1.51
CA GLN A 209 -3.10 -5.00 -1.73
C GLN A 209 -3.00 -3.49 -1.50
N ILE A 210 -3.48 -2.71 -2.46
CA ILE A 210 -3.55 -1.25 -2.37
C ILE A 210 -4.99 -0.85 -2.50
N GLY A 211 -5.42 0.12 -1.70
CA GLY A 211 -6.78 0.64 -1.77
C GLY A 211 -6.84 2.13 -1.46
N ILE A 212 -7.92 2.75 -1.91
CA ILE A 212 -8.28 4.12 -1.59
C ILE A 212 -9.67 4.11 -0.98
N LEU A 213 -9.79 4.65 0.22
CA LEU A 213 -11.08 4.84 0.89
C LEU A 213 -11.49 6.32 0.81
N ASP A 214 -12.79 6.56 0.68
CA ASP A 214 -13.36 7.89 0.88
C ASP A 214 -13.45 8.24 2.37
N LYS A 215 -13.90 9.45 2.68
CA LYS A 215 -14.09 9.92 4.06
C LYS A 215 -15.15 9.11 4.86
N LYS A 216 -16.00 8.34 4.19
CA LYS A 216 -17.01 7.47 4.82
C LYS A 216 -16.53 6.02 4.99
N GLY A 217 -15.33 5.71 4.49
CA GLY A 217 -14.74 4.37 4.52
C GLY A 217 -15.18 3.46 3.37
N ASN A 218 -15.80 4.00 2.32
CA ASN A 218 -16.11 3.24 1.13
C ASN A 218 -14.85 3.06 0.28
N LEU A 219 -14.69 1.85 -0.29
CA LEU A 219 -13.55 1.53 -1.14
C LEU A 219 -13.79 2.08 -2.55
N CYS A 220 -13.09 3.16 -2.88
CA CYS A 220 -13.16 3.82 -4.18
C CYS A 220 -12.38 3.11 -5.26
N ALA A 221 -11.23 2.57 -4.89
CA ALA A 221 -10.37 1.83 -5.79
C ALA A 221 -9.61 0.75 -5.05
N ALA A 222 -9.28 -0.31 -5.76
CA ALA A 222 -8.46 -1.38 -5.23
C ALA A 222 -7.54 -1.95 -6.31
N TRP A 223 -6.30 -2.17 -5.94
CA TRP A 223 -5.35 -3.00 -6.65
C TRP A 223 -5.01 -4.20 -5.79
N CYS A 224 -5.19 -5.39 -6.33
CA CYS A 224 -4.92 -6.63 -5.60
C CYS A 224 -4.16 -7.62 -6.48
N PRO A 225 -3.30 -8.46 -5.89
CA PRO A 225 -2.72 -9.60 -6.59
C PRO A 225 -3.82 -10.49 -7.17
N LYS A 226 -3.53 -11.18 -8.29
CA LYS A 226 -4.49 -12.04 -8.97
C LYS A 226 -5.16 -13.03 -8.01
N GLY A 227 -6.47 -13.04 -8.01
CA GLY A 227 -7.28 -13.94 -7.17
C GLY A 227 -7.48 -13.48 -5.71
N THR A 228 -7.00 -12.30 -5.34
CA THR A 228 -7.22 -11.72 -4.01
C THR A 228 -8.14 -10.49 -4.06
N LYS A 229 -8.78 -10.19 -2.93
CA LYS A 229 -9.60 -8.99 -2.75
C LYS A 229 -9.36 -8.43 -1.36
N ILE A 230 -9.49 -7.11 -1.22
CA ILE A 230 -9.48 -6.46 0.09
C ILE A 230 -10.73 -6.89 0.84
N SER A 231 -10.56 -7.53 1.99
CA SER A 231 -11.69 -7.98 2.82
C SER A 231 -12.36 -6.82 3.55
N ASP A 232 -13.63 -6.98 3.89
CA ASP A 232 -14.37 -5.96 4.65
C ASP A 232 -13.76 -5.72 6.03
N ALA A 233 -13.19 -6.76 6.65
CA ALA A 233 -12.46 -6.63 7.90
C ALA A 233 -11.27 -5.67 7.77
N VAL A 234 -10.45 -5.82 6.73
CA VAL A 234 -9.32 -4.92 6.44
C VAL A 234 -9.80 -3.50 6.20
N LYS A 235 -10.85 -3.30 5.40
CA LYS A 235 -11.42 -1.97 5.16
C LYS A 235 -11.83 -1.26 6.44
N GLN A 236 -12.55 -1.98 7.32
CA GLN A 236 -12.99 -1.42 8.61
C GLN A 236 -11.83 -1.11 9.55
N GLU A 237 -10.81 -1.98 9.60
CA GLU A 237 -9.61 -1.73 10.40
C GLU A 237 -8.84 -0.51 9.89
N VAL A 238 -8.62 -0.42 8.58
CA VAL A 238 -7.96 0.73 7.94
C VAL A 238 -8.74 2.02 8.21
N TYR A 239 -10.05 2.01 8.04
CA TYR A 239 -10.89 3.17 8.30
C TYR A 239 -10.78 3.65 9.76
N LYS A 240 -10.82 2.72 10.73
CA LYS A 240 -10.65 3.05 12.15
C LYS A 240 -9.28 3.66 12.45
N ILE A 241 -8.22 3.13 11.82
CA ILE A 241 -6.87 3.67 11.99
C ILE A 241 -6.79 5.05 11.36
N SER A 242 -7.27 5.22 10.13
CA SER A 242 -7.28 6.49 9.39
C SER A 242 -8.02 7.60 10.14
N ALA A 243 -9.10 7.26 10.84
CA ALA A 243 -9.86 8.23 11.65
C ALA A 243 -9.05 8.80 12.84
N GLN A 244 -7.98 8.12 13.28
CA GLN A 244 -7.11 8.54 14.39
C GLN A 244 -5.82 9.23 13.90
N GLU A 245 -5.52 9.15 12.60
CA GLU A 245 -4.27 9.69 12.03
C GLU A 245 -4.45 11.12 11.53
N THR A 246 -3.35 11.87 11.59
CA THR A 246 -3.29 13.24 11.09
C THR A 246 -3.22 13.23 9.56
N SER A 247 -4.00 14.08 8.91
CA SER A 247 -3.95 14.25 7.45
C SER A 247 -2.62 14.83 6.98
N GLY A 248 -2.17 14.45 5.79
CA GLY A 248 -0.93 14.90 5.18
C GLY A 248 0.33 14.23 5.73
N ILE A 249 0.20 13.22 6.57
CA ILE A 249 1.33 12.49 7.17
C ILE A 249 1.14 11.00 6.96
N LEU A 250 2.22 10.32 6.57
CA LEU A 250 2.25 8.87 6.52
C LEU A 250 2.14 8.30 7.93
N ALA A 251 1.12 7.49 8.18
CA ALA A 251 1.02 6.75 9.42
C ALA A 251 1.99 5.57 9.41
N LYS A 252 2.68 5.36 10.54
CA LYS A 252 3.55 4.19 10.71
C LYS A 252 2.78 2.90 10.50
N SER A 253 3.45 1.94 9.91
CA SER A 253 2.87 0.63 9.62
C SER A 253 2.28 -0.04 10.86
N ARG A 254 1.05 -0.51 10.74
CA ARG A 254 0.31 -1.21 11.80
C ARG A 254 -0.13 -2.59 11.35
N ARG A 255 -0.25 -3.51 12.29
CA ARG A 255 -0.80 -4.84 11.98
C ARG A 255 -2.30 -4.75 11.77
N VAL A 256 -2.76 -5.38 10.70
CA VAL A 256 -4.17 -5.56 10.35
C VAL A 256 -4.44 -7.03 10.04
N SER A 257 -5.70 -7.39 9.90
CA SER A 257 -6.11 -8.73 9.50
C SER A 257 -5.44 -9.13 8.18
N GLY A 258 -4.53 -10.11 8.26
CA GLY A 258 -3.80 -10.65 7.10
C GLY A 258 -2.42 -10.06 6.82
N GLY A 259 -1.97 -9.01 7.51
CA GLY A 259 -0.64 -8.43 7.24
C GLY A 259 -0.27 -7.19 8.02
N VAL A 260 0.54 -6.36 7.39
CA VAL A 260 0.93 -5.03 7.88
C VAL A 260 0.39 -3.99 6.91
N CYS A 261 -0.23 -2.95 7.45
CA CYS A 261 -0.81 -1.85 6.69
C CYS A 261 -0.06 -0.55 6.96
N SER A 262 0.26 0.18 5.90
CA SER A 262 0.64 1.59 5.94
C SER A 262 -0.50 2.44 5.39
N ILE A 263 -0.69 3.63 5.94
CA ILE A 263 -1.83 4.50 5.66
C ILE A 263 -1.34 5.92 5.43
N TYR A 264 -1.84 6.56 4.38
CA TYR A 264 -1.68 7.99 4.14
C TYR A 264 -3.08 8.62 3.99
N LYS A 265 -3.39 9.58 4.84
CA LYS A 265 -4.64 10.33 4.76
C LYS A 265 -4.39 11.67 4.10
N GLU A 266 -5.04 11.91 2.98
CA GLU A 266 -4.96 13.16 2.23
C GLU A 266 -5.66 14.31 2.99
N SER A 267 -5.15 15.55 2.84
CA SER A 267 -5.57 16.68 3.67
C SER A 267 -6.84 17.36 3.20
N SER A 268 -7.10 17.40 1.90
CA SER A 268 -8.19 18.19 1.30
C SER A 268 -9.44 17.34 1.08
N SER A 269 -9.28 16.18 0.45
CA SER A 269 -10.38 15.26 0.15
C SER A 269 -10.75 14.34 1.32
N GLU A 270 -9.88 14.25 2.34
CA GLU A 270 -9.95 13.28 3.43
C GLU A 270 -9.94 11.81 2.95
N MET A 271 -9.58 11.57 1.69
CA MET A 271 -9.37 10.22 1.18
C MET A 271 -8.15 9.58 1.83
N THR A 272 -8.19 8.27 1.94
CA THR A 272 -7.14 7.50 2.58
C THR A 272 -6.57 6.48 1.60
N VAL A 273 -5.29 6.65 1.23
CA VAL A 273 -4.53 5.63 0.51
C VAL A 273 -3.92 4.67 1.52
N PHE A 274 -4.06 3.39 1.27
CA PHE A 274 -3.46 2.38 2.12
C PHE A 274 -2.85 1.24 1.33
N THR A 275 -1.80 0.66 1.88
CA THR A 275 -1.12 -0.51 1.33
C THR A 275 -1.09 -1.60 2.40
N VAL A 276 -1.59 -2.80 2.07
CA VAL A 276 -1.52 -3.97 2.94
C VAL A 276 -0.53 -4.97 2.37
N VAL A 277 0.52 -5.23 3.14
CA VAL A 277 1.53 -6.24 2.84
C VAL A 277 1.13 -7.55 3.50
N PRO A 278 0.75 -8.59 2.74
CA PRO A 278 0.39 -9.88 3.30
C PRO A 278 1.54 -10.50 4.09
N SER A 279 1.21 -11.20 5.17
CA SER A 279 2.22 -11.91 5.98
C SER A 279 3.03 -12.93 5.18
N SER A 280 2.47 -13.49 4.11
CA SER A 280 3.16 -14.39 3.19
C SER A 280 4.33 -13.72 2.48
N VAL A 281 4.18 -12.47 2.04
CA VAL A 281 5.23 -11.68 1.39
C VAL A 281 6.37 -11.40 2.38
N MET A 282 6.04 -11.03 3.61
CA MET A 282 7.02 -10.77 4.67
C MET A 282 7.83 -12.03 5.05
N THR A 283 7.22 -13.21 5.00
CA THR A 283 7.87 -14.46 5.36
C THR A 283 8.63 -15.12 4.21
N GLN A 284 8.26 -14.86 2.97
CA GLN A 284 8.84 -15.52 1.79
C GLN A 284 10.33 -15.20 1.65
N GLY A 285 10.74 -13.94 1.81
CA GLY A 285 12.14 -13.54 1.82
C GLY A 285 12.92 -14.23 2.95
N THR A 286 12.36 -14.26 4.15
CA THR A 286 12.95 -14.93 5.32
C THR A 286 13.16 -16.42 5.07
N MET A 287 12.20 -17.12 4.47
CA MET A 287 12.31 -18.56 4.17
C MET A 287 13.40 -18.85 3.13
N ARG A 288 13.55 -18.02 2.11
CA ARG A 288 14.62 -18.19 1.11
C ARG A 288 16.00 -18.08 1.75
N VAL A 289 16.23 -17.05 2.58
CA VAL A 289 17.49 -16.87 3.30
C VAL A 289 17.72 -18.01 4.28
N LEU A 290 16.69 -18.46 4.99
CA LEU A 290 16.79 -19.58 5.92
C LEU A 290 17.22 -20.88 5.21
N THR A 291 16.68 -21.17 4.04
CA THR A 291 17.05 -22.36 3.25
C THR A 291 18.52 -22.34 2.85
N VAL A 292 19.03 -21.19 2.40
CA VAL A 292 20.47 -21.03 2.08
C VAL A 292 21.34 -21.22 3.33
N LEU A 293 20.95 -20.62 4.45
CA LEU A 293 21.64 -20.76 5.74
C LEU A 293 21.72 -22.21 6.21
N ILE A 294 20.61 -22.95 6.14
CA ILE A 294 20.58 -24.38 6.49
C ILE A 294 21.58 -25.15 5.62
N GLY A 295 21.64 -24.85 4.31
CA GLY A 295 22.61 -25.45 3.40
C GLY A 295 24.07 -25.18 3.83
N ILE A 296 24.39 -23.92 4.17
CA ILE A 296 25.73 -23.54 4.64
C ILE A 296 26.07 -24.25 5.96
N TYR A 297 25.16 -24.27 6.94
CA TYR A 297 25.41 -24.94 8.22
C TYR A 297 25.61 -26.45 8.06
N LEU A 298 24.84 -27.07 7.17
CA LEU A 298 25.00 -28.50 6.88
C LEU A 298 26.39 -28.78 6.26
N PHE A 299 26.84 -27.93 5.34
CA PHE A 299 28.16 -28.02 4.76
C PHE A 299 29.27 -27.88 5.82
N VAL A 300 29.16 -26.84 6.68
CA VAL A 300 30.10 -26.60 7.78
C VAL A 300 30.12 -27.79 8.74
N ALA A 301 28.99 -28.37 9.08
CA ALA A 301 28.91 -29.54 9.93
C ALA A 301 29.63 -30.73 9.32
N VAL A 302 29.48 -31.01 8.02
CA VAL A 302 30.16 -32.08 7.32
C VAL A 302 31.70 -31.88 7.35
N VAL A 303 32.13 -30.65 7.03
CA VAL A 303 33.57 -30.30 7.06
C VAL A 303 34.14 -30.47 8.46
N ALA A 304 33.43 -30.03 9.49
CA ALA A 304 33.88 -30.17 10.86
C ALA A 304 33.98 -31.63 11.33
N VAL A 305 33.04 -32.50 10.90
CA VAL A 305 33.10 -33.94 11.15
C VAL A 305 34.39 -34.53 10.49
N VAL A 306 34.65 -34.17 9.23
CA VAL A 306 35.82 -34.66 8.51
C VAL A 306 37.10 -34.20 9.21
N ILE A 307 37.19 -32.91 9.57
CA ILE A 307 38.35 -32.36 10.30
C ILE A 307 38.51 -33.05 11.65
N SER A 308 37.43 -33.23 12.42
CA SER A 308 37.48 -33.88 13.72
C SER A 308 37.96 -35.33 13.64
N ILE A 309 37.55 -36.10 12.63
CA ILE A 309 38.04 -37.46 12.38
C ILE A 309 39.51 -37.44 12.00
N TYR A 310 39.96 -36.50 11.17
CA TYR A 310 41.35 -36.35 10.76
C TYR A 310 42.28 -36.05 11.97
N PHE A 311 41.90 -35.04 12.79
CA PHE A 311 42.67 -34.70 13.98
C PHE A 311 42.67 -35.82 15.04
N SER A 312 41.50 -36.46 15.25
CA SER A 312 41.43 -37.61 16.18
C SER A 312 42.38 -38.72 15.79
N LYS A 313 42.52 -38.99 14.51
CA LYS A 313 43.50 -40.02 14.05
C LYS A 313 44.95 -39.59 14.20
N ARG A 314 45.26 -38.33 13.88
CA ARG A 314 46.63 -37.84 13.86
C ARG A 314 47.22 -37.60 15.26
N PHE A 315 46.42 -37.16 16.21
CA PHE A 315 46.91 -36.82 17.56
C PHE A 315 46.62 -37.91 18.61
N THR A 316 45.56 -38.64 18.50
CA THR A 316 45.20 -39.64 19.55
C THR A 316 45.82 -40.99 19.29
N SER A 317 46.19 -41.36 18.07
CA SER A 317 46.87 -42.63 17.74
C SER A 317 48.29 -42.72 18.32
N PRO A 318 49.18 -41.70 18.15
CA PRO A 318 50.52 -41.74 18.73
C PRO A 318 50.52 -41.76 20.28
N ILE A 319 49.61 -40.99 20.91
CA ILE A 319 49.53 -40.95 22.39
C ILE A 319 49.13 -42.30 22.94
N ARG A 320 48.32 -43.05 22.22
CA ARG A 320 47.89 -44.38 22.60
C ARG A 320 49.02 -45.40 22.45
N GLU A 321 49.81 -45.34 21.38
CA GLU A 321 51.01 -46.19 21.20
C GLU A 321 52.00 -46.02 22.35
N ILE A 322 52.28 -44.75 22.74
CA ILE A 322 53.14 -44.46 23.88
C ILE A 322 52.56 -44.96 25.22
N SER A 323 51.22 -44.82 25.43
CA SER A 323 50.57 -45.30 26.65
C SER A 323 50.49 -46.85 26.70
N GLU A 324 50.32 -47.54 25.56
CA GLU A 324 50.35 -49.01 25.51
C GLU A 324 51.77 -49.54 25.70
N GLU A 325 52.83 -48.86 25.21
CA GLU A 325 54.20 -49.20 25.47
C GLU A 325 54.57 -48.97 26.96
N MET A 326 54.11 -47.86 27.61
CA MET A 326 54.35 -47.63 29.02
C MET A 326 53.69 -48.71 29.94
N THR A 327 52.50 -49.12 29.59
CA THR A 327 51.81 -50.20 30.34
C THR A 327 52.43 -51.59 30.17
N GLN A 328 53.14 -51.82 29.06
CA GLN A 328 53.91 -53.07 28.89
C GLN A 328 55.23 -53.04 29.66
N PHE A 329 55.78 -51.83 29.92
CA PHE A 329 57.03 -51.69 30.75
C PHE A 329 56.74 -51.87 32.24
N ASP A 330 55.56 -51.40 32.73
CA ASP A 330 55.15 -51.50 34.15
C ASP A 330 54.67 -52.92 34.57
N GLY A 331 54.56 -53.86 33.63
CA GLY A 331 54.09 -55.22 33.87
C GLY A 331 55.22 -56.29 33.91
N ASN A 332 56.51 -55.89 33.90
CA ASN A 332 57.67 -56.78 33.88
C ASN A 332 58.59 -56.65 35.07
N ASP A 333 58.11 -56.13 36.22
CA ASP A 333 58.87 -56.24 37.50
C ASP A 333 58.17 -57.20 38.46
#